data_ce79331d3fe8a8f60193536878830ad0
#
_entry.id   ce79331d3fe8a8f60193536878830ad0
#
_cell.length_a   1.000
_cell.length_b   1.000
_cell.length_c   1.000
_cell.angle_alpha   90.00
_cell.angle_beta   90.00
_cell.angle_gamma   90.00
#
_symmetry.space_group_name_H-M   'P 1'
#
loop_
_entity.id
_entity.type
_entity.pdbx_description
1 polymer ?
#
loop_
_entity_poly.entity_id
_entity_poly.type
_entity_poly.pdbx_seq_one_letter_code
_entity_poly.pdbx_strand_id
1 'polypeptide(L)'
;MEKILYVEDDLSLIDGLKYTLEKSGYLVDNARTVKEALAFYRQNKYDLLLLDVTLPDGSGFDICKEVRNQSTVPIIFLTASDEEINVVMGLDMGGDD
;
A
#
# COMPACT_ATOMS: atom_id res chain seq x y z
N MET A 1 -6.97 4.39 16.67
CA MET A 1 -7.04 4.95 15.33
C MET A 1 -6.23 4.09 14.38
N GLU A 2 -6.81 3.77 13.25
CA GLU A 2 -6.15 2.84 12.34
C GLU A 2 -5.11 3.53 11.49
N LYS A 3 -4.05 2.80 11.19
CA LYS A 3 -2.92 3.34 10.48
C LYS A 3 -2.74 2.62 9.15
N ILE A 4 -2.58 3.41 8.09
CA ILE A 4 -2.49 2.90 6.72
C ILE A 4 -1.14 3.28 6.14
N LEU A 5 -0.49 2.30 5.51
CA LEU A 5 0.69 2.58 4.69
C LEU A 5 0.23 2.63 3.24
N TYR A 6 0.34 3.81 2.65
CA TYR A 6 -0.10 4.06 1.29
C TYR A 6 1.13 4.25 0.42
N VAL A 7 1.31 3.37 -0.56
CA VAL A 7 2.50 3.38 -1.41
C VAL A 7 2.13 3.80 -2.81
N GLU A 8 2.59 4.97 -3.19
CA GLU A 8 2.27 5.59 -4.47
C GLU A 8 3.33 6.65 -4.75
N ASP A 9 3.78 6.76 -5.99
CA ASP A 9 4.80 7.75 -6.33
C ASP A 9 4.25 8.95 -7.11
N ASP A 10 3.01 8.89 -7.57
CA ASP A 10 2.39 10.00 -8.31
C ASP A 10 1.82 11.01 -7.32
N LEU A 11 2.42 12.19 -7.27
CA LEU A 11 2.03 13.20 -6.28
C LEU A 11 0.58 13.63 -6.40
N SER A 12 0.05 13.68 -7.62
CA SER A 12 -1.34 14.12 -7.77
C SER A 12 -2.32 13.09 -7.21
N LEU A 13 -1.98 11.82 -7.31
CA LEU A 13 -2.82 10.77 -6.74
C LEU A 13 -2.68 10.71 -5.22
N ILE A 14 -1.46 10.93 -4.74
CA ILE A 14 -1.20 10.88 -3.30
C ILE A 14 -2.04 11.91 -2.57
N ASP A 15 -2.04 13.15 -3.03
CA ASP A 15 -2.71 14.23 -2.33
C ASP A 15 -4.20 13.95 -2.16
N GLY A 16 -4.84 13.49 -3.21
CA GLY A 16 -6.27 13.26 -3.17
C GLY A 16 -6.66 12.14 -2.23
N LEU A 17 -6.03 11.00 -2.38
CA LEU A 17 -6.40 9.84 -1.57
C LEU A 17 -5.97 10.00 -0.12
N LYS A 18 -4.77 10.53 0.10
CA LYS A 18 -4.30 10.74 1.45
C LYS A 18 -5.23 11.69 2.21
N TYR A 19 -5.62 12.78 1.56
CA TYR A 19 -6.54 13.73 2.18
C TYR A 19 -7.85 13.05 2.56
N THR A 20 -8.40 12.26 1.64
CA THR A 20 -9.68 11.60 1.88
C THR A 20 -9.58 10.63 3.05
N LEU A 21 -8.51 9.85 3.11
CA LEU A 21 -8.33 8.88 4.18
C LEU A 21 -8.13 9.58 5.52
N GLU A 22 -7.34 10.62 5.54
CA GLU A 22 -7.10 11.35 6.79
C GLU A 22 -8.38 12.03 7.28
N LYS A 23 -9.17 12.54 6.36
CA LYS A 23 -10.43 13.15 6.72
C LYS A 23 -11.39 12.14 7.31
N SER A 24 -11.26 10.89 6.92
CA SER A 24 -12.09 9.81 7.48
C SER A 24 -11.58 9.30 8.82
N GLY A 25 -10.48 9.85 9.32
CA GLY A 25 -9.98 9.50 10.63
C GLY A 25 -8.82 8.54 10.68
N TYR A 26 -8.24 8.21 9.54
CA TYR A 26 -7.10 7.29 9.50
C TYR A 26 -5.79 8.05 9.60
N LEU A 27 -4.79 7.39 10.15
CA LEU A 27 -3.42 7.86 10.08
C LEU A 27 -2.82 7.27 8.81
N VAL A 28 -2.18 8.12 8.00
CA VAL A 28 -1.65 7.67 6.72
C VAL A 28 -0.19 8.05 6.59
N ASP A 29 0.66 7.05 6.37
CA ASP A 29 2.05 7.28 5.98
C ASP A 29 2.13 6.99 4.50
N ASN A 30 2.82 7.84 3.76
CA ASN A 30 2.99 7.66 2.32
C ASN A 30 4.44 7.31 2.01
N ALA A 31 4.63 6.21 1.31
CA ALA A 31 5.92 5.82 0.76
C ALA A 31 5.82 5.91 -0.74
N ARG A 32 6.91 6.28 -1.39
CA ARG A 32 6.91 6.48 -2.84
C ARG A 32 7.69 5.41 -3.60
N THR A 33 8.37 4.53 -2.88
CA THR A 33 9.18 3.47 -3.48
C THR A 33 9.02 2.21 -2.66
N VAL A 34 9.44 1.08 -3.25
CA VAL A 34 9.45 -0.19 -2.53
C VAL A 34 10.36 -0.06 -1.31
N LYS A 35 11.52 0.54 -1.50
CA LYS A 35 12.47 0.67 -0.41
C LYS A 35 11.91 1.47 0.76
N GLU A 36 11.29 2.60 0.47
CA GLU A 36 10.67 3.41 1.51
C GLU A 36 9.56 2.66 2.22
N ALA A 37 8.75 1.95 1.44
CA ALA A 37 7.62 1.23 2.01
C ALA A 37 8.09 0.18 3.00
N LEU A 38 9.13 -0.56 2.65
CA LEU A 38 9.64 -1.58 3.55
C LEU A 38 10.28 -0.97 4.78
N ALA A 39 10.94 0.17 4.63
CA ALA A 39 11.52 0.87 5.78
C ALA A 39 10.42 1.33 6.75
N PHE A 40 9.35 1.91 6.22
CA PHE A 40 8.22 2.29 7.05
C PHE A 40 7.62 1.07 7.76
N TYR A 41 7.44 0.00 6.99
CA TYR A 41 6.79 -1.19 7.52
C TYR A 41 7.59 -1.81 8.68
N ARG A 42 8.91 -1.77 8.59
CA ARG A 42 9.75 -2.33 9.65
C ARG A 42 9.69 -1.55 10.94
N GLN A 43 9.37 -0.27 10.85
CA GLN A 43 9.40 0.62 12.02
C GLN A 43 8.04 0.91 12.61
N ASN A 44 6.97 0.48 11.95
CA ASN A 44 5.62 0.79 12.37
C ASN A 44 4.73 -0.41 12.22
N LYS A 45 3.59 -0.35 12.90
CA LYS A 45 2.54 -1.34 12.68
C LYS A 45 1.42 -0.69 11.89
N TYR A 46 0.96 -1.38 10.88
CA TYR A 46 -0.11 -0.88 10.03
C TYR A 46 -1.30 -1.82 10.06
N ASP A 47 -2.48 -1.24 9.93
CA ASP A 47 -3.72 -2.01 9.89
C ASP A 47 -4.13 -2.33 8.47
N LEU A 48 -3.56 -1.63 7.50
CA LEU A 48 -3.88 -1.82 6.09
C LEU A 48 -2.74 -1.28 5.24
N LEU A 49 -2.44 -1.97 4.16
CA LEU A 49 -1.50 -1.47 3.15
C LEU A 49 -2.27 -1.22 1.86
N LEU A 50 -2.09 -0.03 1.29
CA LEU A 50 -2.60 0.30 -0.04
C LEU A 50 -1.41 0.45 -0.95
N LEU A 51 -1.29 -0.43 -1.93
CA LEU A 51 -0.09 -0.52 -2.75
C LEU A 51 -0.39 -0.27 -4.22
N ASP A 52 0.34 0.67 -4.81
CA ASP A 52 0.35 0.80 -6.25
C ASP A 52 1.14 -0.36 -6.82
N VAL A 53 0.73 -0.88 -7.96
CA VAL A 53 1.41 -2.01 -8.57
C VAL A 53 2.75 -1.59 -9.16
N THR A 54 2.80 -0.44 -9.82
CA THR A 54 4.02 0.01 -10.49
C THR A 54 4.70 1.11 -9.70
N LEU A 55 5.94 0.85 -9.32
CA LEU A 55 6.74 1.80 -8.53
C LEU A 55 8.09 2.00 -9.21
N PRO A 56 8.79 3.11 -8.90
CA PRO A 56 10.06 3.42 -9.58
C PRO A 56 11.12 2.34 -9.42
N ASP A 57 11.14 1.65 -8.30
CA ASP A 57 12.19 0.67 -8.00
C ASP A 57 11.65 -0.75 -7.88
N GLY A 58 10.44 -1.01 -8.40
CA GLY A 58 9.89 -2.34 -8.34
C GLY A 58 8.39 -2.31 -8.44
N SER A 59 7.74 -3.15 -7.65
CA SER A 59 6.30 -3.27 -7.74
C SER A 59 5.70 -3.47 -6.36
N GLY A 60 4.39 -3.15 -6.26
CA GLY A 60 3.65 -3.42 -5.04
C GLY A 60 3.64 -4.90 -4.69
N PHE A 61 3.77 -5.77 -5.69
CA PHE A 61 3.84 -7.20 -5.41
C PHE A 61 5.11 -7.57 -4.64
N ASP A 62 6.21 -6.87 -4.90
CA ASP A 62 7.44 -7.09 -4.15
C ASP A 62 7.24 -6.77 -2.68
N ILE A 63 6.53 -5.69 -2.40
CA ILE A 63 6.23 -5.31 -1.02
C ILE A 63 5.34 -6.38 -0.37
N CYS A 64 4.33 -6.83 -1.10
CA CYS A 64 3.41 -7.82 -0.59
C CYS A 64 4.14 -9.12 -0.21
N LYS A 65 5.04 -9.57 -1.09
CA LYS A 65 5.81 -10.79 -0.81
C LYS A 65 6.60 -10.66 0.48
N GLU A 66 7.26 -9.54 0.65
CA GLU A 66 8.08 -9.32 1.84
C GLU A 66 7.21 -9.28 3.10
N VAL A 67 6.11 -8.55 3.02
CA VAL A 67 5.21 -8.40 4.16
C VAL A 67 4.57 -9.73 4.53
N ARG A 68 4.19 -10.54 3.55
CA ARG A 68 3.54 -11.82 3.81
C ARG A 68 4.46 -12.84 4.50
N ASN A 69 5.75 -12.63 4.46
CA ASN A 69 6.67 -13.45 5.24
C ASN A 69 6.50 -13.24 6.73
N GLN A 70 5.89 -12.15 7.14
CA GLN A 70 5.83 -11.77 8.54
C GLN A 70 4.43 -11.48 9.05
N SER A 71 3.46 -11.26 8.17
CA SER A 71 2.19 -10.72 8.60
C SER A 71 1.06 -11.08 7.65
N THR A 72 -0.15 -11.13 8.19
CA THR A 72 -1.36 -11.30 7.39
C THR A 72 -2.15 -10.00 7.31
N VAL A 73 -1.48 -8.87 7.50
CA VAL A 73 -2.14 -7.56 7.42
C VAL A 73 -2.87 -7.42 6.08
N PRO A 74 -4.07 -6.87 6.06
CA PRO A 74 -4.80 -6.68 4.80
C PRO A 74 -4.04 -5.81 3.83
N ILE A 75 -4.01 -6.22 2.57
CA ILE A 75 -3.33 -5.49 1.50
C ILE A 75 -4.30 -5.32 0.34
N ILE A 76 -4.41 -4.09 -0.14
CA ILE A 76 -5.22 -3.78 -1.30
C ILE A 76 -4.30 -3.21 -2.36
N PHE A 77 -4.36 -3.78 -3.56
CA PHE A 77 -3.60 -3.25 -4.69
C PHE A 77 -4.46 -2.28 -5.47
N LEU A 78 -3.88 -1.15 -5.80
CA LEU A 78 -4.52 -0.13 -6.60
C LEU A 78 -3.86 -0.13 -7.96
N THR A 79 -4.65 -0.29 -9.01
CA THR A 79 -4.12 -0.20 -10.36
C THR A 79 -4.61 1.08 -10.98
N ALA A 80 -3.72 1.77 -11.66
CA ALA A 80 -4.07 3.02 -12.31
C ALA A 80 -4.66 2.72 -13.67
N SER A 81 -5.93 2.43 -13.70
CA SER A 81 -6.65 2.26 -14.94
C SER A 81 -7.43 3.52 -15.22
N ASP A 82 -7.50 3.91 -16.46
CA ASP A 82 -8.20 5.13 -16.84
C ASP A 82 -9.67 5.10 -16.45
N GLU A 83 -10.29 3.96 -16.64
CA GLU A 83 -11.73 3.87 -16.44
C GLU A 83 -12.12 3.49 -15.04
N GLU A 84 -11.22 2.86 -14.32
CA GLU A 84 -11.58 2.35 -13.02
C GLU A 84 -10.35 2.02 -12.21
N ILE A 85 -10.54 1.92 -10.93
CA ILE A 85 -9.50 1.44 -10.04
C ILE A 85 -9.83 -0.01 -9.73
N ASN A 86 -8.94 -0.89 -10.12
CA ASN A 86 -9.08 -2.30 -9.78
C ASN A 86 -8.49 -2.52 -8.40
N VAL A 87 -9.29 -3.09 -7.54
CA VAL A 87 -8.87 -3.37 -6.17
C VAL A 87 -8.77 -4.87 -6.01
N VAL A 88 -7.57 -5.34 -5.69
CA VAL A 88 -7.32 -6.75 -5.52
C VAL A 88 -6.85 -6.99 -4.10
N MET A 89 -7.55 -7.84 -3.39
CA MET A 89 -7.13 -8.20 -2.05
C MET A 89 -5.86 -9.02 -2.11
N GLY A 90 -4.86 -8.57 -1.37
CA GLY A 90 -3.58 -9.23 -1.39
C GLY A 90 -3.49 -10.48 -0.54
N LEU A 91 -4.61 -10.92 -0.01
CA LEU A 91 -4.60 -12.05 0.93
C LEU A 91 -4.12 -13.35 0.29
N ASP A 92 -4.40 -13.51 -0.99
CA ASP A 92 -4.01 -14.74 -1.69
C ASP A 92 -2.62 -14.68 -2.28
N MET A 93 -2.01 -13.52 -2.23
CA MET A 93 -0.66 -13.38 -2.76
C MET A 93 0.33 -13.92 -1.76
N GLY A 94 1.11 -14.83 -2.11
CA GLY A 94 2.08 -15.38 -1.19
C GLY A 94 1.47 -16.43 -0.31
N GLY A 95 0.41 -16.80 -0.66
CA GLY A 95 -0.14 -17.68 0.04
C GLY A 95 -0.26 -18.91 0.28
N ASP A 96 -0.49 -19.30 0.42
CA ASP A 96 -0.72 -19.94 0.64
C ASP A 96 -1.09 -20.73 0.14
N ASP A 97 -1.19 -20.98 -0.09
CA ASP A 97 -1.44 -21.44 -0.41
C ASP A 97 -1.37 -21.89 -0.55
#